data_6ca3f672d587a4c895d7bdfd0ccdfe1c
#
_entry.id   6ca3f672d587a4c895d7bdfd0ccdfe1c
#
_cell.length_a   1.000
_cell.length_b   1.000
_cell.length_c   1.000
_cell.angle_alpha   90.00
_cell.angle_beta   90.00
_cell.angle_gamma   90.00
#
_symmetry.space_group_name_H-M   'P 1'
#
loop_
_entity.id
_entity.type
_entity.pdbx_description
1 polymer ?
#
loop_
_entity_poly.entity_id
_entity_poly.type
_entity_poly.pdbx_seq_one_letter_code
_entity_poly.pdbx_strand_id
1 'polypeptide(L)'
;MIVNYNSSAVYFCPECENMAEQSISIFDFSGGKIDFRCSFKPCGKRCVTARKKKTKYIFDIECPICGETHSFPISCSGFWEKDFVSFSCPVSDNEIFFKGERGEIRKVVEETAERNRAALEKEDLLCDMLEELYAMSAEDLIYCSCGNRHVEVTDCGSGIALLCKKCGAAKIIEASAENYRDICEAASIVITR
;
A
#
# COMPACT_ATOMS: atom_id res chain seq x y z
N MET A 1 14.68 -7.74 -32.59
CA MET A 1 14.44 -7.27 -31.19
C MET A 1 15.69 -7.64 -30.39
N ILE A 2 16.39 -6.65 -29.84
CA ILE A 2 17.58 -6.91 -28.99
C ILE A 2 17.07 -7.16 -27.59
N VAL A 3 17.13 -8.41 -27.14
CA VAL A 3 16.78 -8.74 -25.75
C VAL A 3 17.93 -8.31 -24.85
N ASN A 4 17.67 -7.39 -23.94
CA ASN A 4 18.68 -6.99 -22.96
C ASN A 4 18.72 -8.04 -21.83
N TYR A 5 19.78 -8.83 -21.79
CA TYR A 5 19.97 -9.88 -20.79
C TYR A 5 20.59 -9.39 -19.47
N ASN A 6 20.78 -8.07 -19.34
CA ASN A 6 21.20 -7.41 -18.09
C ASN A 6 20.06 -6.50 -17.60
N SER A 7 19.75 -6.55 -16.33
CA SER A 7 18.69 -5.77 -15.72
C SER A 7 19.00 -5.51 -14.24
N SER A 8 18.27 -4.62 -13.60
CA SER A 8 18.30 -4.47 -12.15
C SER A 8 17.12 -5.20 -11.52
N ALA A 9 17.36 -5.82 -10.37
CA ALA A 9 16.33 -6.30 -9.47
C ALA A 9 16.34 -5.42 -8.23
N VAL A 10 15.17 -4.92 -7.84
CA VAL A 10 14.95 -4.12 -6.61
C VAL A 10 13.93 -4.83 -5.75
N TYR A 11 14.18 -4.90 -4.45
CA TYR A 11 13.35 -5.60 -3.47
C TYR A 11 13.54 -4.97 -2.09
N PHE A 12 12.60 -5.22 -1.18
CA PHE A 12 12.68 -4.71 0.18
C PHE A 12 13.13 -5.79 1.15
N CYS A 13 13.99 -5.42 2.09
CA CYS A 13 14.48 -6.34 3.10
C CYS A 13 13.45 -6.53 4.21
N PRO A 14 13.04 -7.77 4.56
CA PRO A 14 12.08 -8.01 5.63
C PRO A 14 12.64 -7.76 7.03
N GLU A 15 13.97 -7.63 7.17
CA GLU A 15 14.64 -7.43 8.47
C GLU A 15 14.88 -5.95 8.80
N CYS A 16 15.32 -5.16 7.83
CA CYS A 16 15.69 -3.76 8.04
C CYS A 16 14.88 -2.78 7.17
N GLU A 17 13.88 -3.29 6.44
CA GLU A 17 12.96 -2.55 5.57
C GLU A 17 13.63 -1.70 4.47
N ASN A 18 14.95 -1.71 4.42
CA ASN A 18 15.70 -0.97 3.40
C ASN A 18 15.48 -1.60 2.01
N MET A 19 15.39 -0.73 1.03
CA MET A 19 15.40 -1.12 -0.37
C MET A 19 16.79 -1.60 -0.77
N ALA A 20 16.88 -2.80 -1.34
CA ALA A 20 18.09 -3.39 -1.88
C ALA A 20 18.00 -3.51 -3.40
N GLU A 21 19.12 -3.29 -4.06
CA GLU A 21 19.26 -3.42 -5.51
C GLU A 21 20.39 -4.39 -5.85
N GLN A 22 20.16 -5.21 -6.85
CA GLN A 22 21.17 -6.10 -7.41
C GLN A 22 21.08 -6.13 -8.94
N SER A 23 22.19 -5.95 -9.63
CA SER A 23 22.26 -6.21 -11.08
C SER A 23 22.11 -7.70 -11.32
N ILE A 24 21.33 -8.07 -12.32
CA ILE A 24 21.06 -9.45 -12.70
C ILE A 24 21.27 -9.64 -14.21
N SER A 25 21.75 -10.82 -14.55
CA SER A 25 21.89 -11.26 -15.94
C SER A 25 21.31 -12.68 -16.10
N ILE A 26 21.05 -13.08 -17.34
CA ILE A 26 20.59 -14.44 -17.64
C ILE A 26 21.60 -15.50 -17.18
N PHE A 27 22.89 -15.15 -17.12
CA PHE A 27 23.96 -16.05 -16.73
C PHE A 27 23.99 -16.35 -15.24
N ASP A 28 23.46 -15.45 -14.40
CA ASP A 28 23.37 -15.65 -12.94
C ASP A 28 22.46 -16.83 -12.57
N PHE A 29 21.53 -17.17 -13.48
CA PHE A 29 20.64 -18.31 -13.33
C PHE A 29 21.22 -19.64 -13.88
N SER A 30 22.46 -19.64 -14.38
CA SER A 30 23.11 -20.85 -14.93
C SER A 30 23.31 -21.93 -13.87
N GLY A 31 23.55 -21.56 -12.61
CA GLY A 31 23.63 -22.45 -11.45
C GLY A 31 22.28 -22.98 -10.96
N GLY A 32 21.18 -22.65 -11.62
CA GLY A 32 19.82 -23.07 -11.25
C GLY A 32 19.20 -22.33 -10.07
N LYS A 33 19.98 -21.58 -9.31
CA LYS A 33 19.54 -20.83 -8.13
C LYS A 33 20.34 -19.54 -7.98
N ILE A 34 19.65 -18.45 -7.61
CA ILE A 34 20.24 -17.17 -7.20
C ILE A 34 19.59 -16.70 -5.91
N ASP A 35 20.40 -16.22 -4.98
CA ASP A 35 19.93 -15.58 -3.74
C ASP A 35 20.17 -14.08 -3.83
N PHE A 36 19.15 -13.30 -3.58
CA PHE A 36 19.18 -11.84 -3.48
C PHE A 36 19.29 -11.45 -2.01
N ARG A 37 20.33 -10.69 -1.69
CA ARG A 37 20.65 -10.32 -0.32
C ARG A 37 20.56 -8.82 -0.11
N CYS A 38 20.16 -8.43 1.09
CA CYS A 38 20.20 -7.03 1.50
C CYS A 38 21.61 -6.46 1.33
N SER A 39 21.71 -5.39 0.57
CA SER A 39 22.97 -4.67 0.33
C SER A 39 23.37 -3.74 1.49
N PHE A 40 22.44 -3.48 2.43
CA PHE A 40 22.70 -2.65 3.59
C PHE A 40 23.55 -3.41 4.63
N LYS A 41 24.69 -2.86 4.99
CA LYS A 41 25.56 -3.43 6.04
C LYS A 41 25.18 -2.84 7.40
N PRO A 42 25.05 -3.66 8.45
CA PRO A 42 25.49 -5.06 8.62
C PRO A 42 24.41 -6.13 8.31
N CYS A 43 23.26 -5.79 7.74
CA CYS A 43 22.12 -6.70 7.61
C CYS A 43 22.45 -7.98 6.82
N GLY A 44 22.77 -7.88 5.52
CA GLY A 44 23.12 -9.03 4.68
C GLY A 44 22.07 -10.16 4.58
N LYS A 45 20.84 -9.93 5.08
CA LYS A 45 19.72 -10.88 5.07
C LYS A 45 19.42 -11.33 3.65
N ARG A 46 19.13 -12.61 3.45
CA ARG A 46 18.59 -13.12 2.21
C ARG A 46 17.11 -12.76 2.12
N CYS A 47 16.72 -11.98 1.12
CA CYS A 47 15.38 -11.45 0.95
C CYS A 47 14.56 -12.25 -0.07
N VAL A 48 15.24 -12.69 -1.16
CA VAL A 48 14.60 -13.41 -2.26
C VAL A 48 15.47 -14.58 -2.68
N THR A 49 14.84 -15.69 -3.00
CA THR A 49 15.49 -16.83 -3.67
C THR A 49 14.79 -17.07 -5.00
N ALA A 50 15.52 -17.00 -6.11
CA ALA A 50 15.00 -17.38 -7.41
C ALA A 50 15.60 -18.72 -7.84
N ARG A 51 14.75 -19.64 -8.29
CA ARG A 51 15.15 -20.97 -8.77
C ARG A 51 14.67 -21.18 -10.20
N LYS A 52 15.56 -21.67 -11.07
CA LYS A 52 15.20 -22.08 -12.42
C LYS A 52 14.65 -23.50 -12.41
N LYS A 53 13.44 -23.68 -12.92
CA LYS A 53 12.78 -24.97 -13.04
C LYS A 53 12.29 -25.16 -14.48
N LYS A 54 13.10 -25.87 -15.30
CA LYS A 54 12.82 -26.05 -16.74
C LYS A 54 12.72 -24.69 -17.45
N THR A 55 11.52 -24.32 -17.89
CA THR A 55 11.20 -23.11 -18.64
C THR A 55 10.69 -21.95 -17.78
N LYS A 56 10.71 -22.10 -16.45
CA LYS A 56 10.20 -21.10 -15.49
C LYS A 56 11.26 -20.75 -14.45
N TYR A 57 11.17 -19.54 -13.95
CA TYR A 57 11.75 -19.14 -12.68
C TYR A 57 10.65 -19.18 -11.61
N ILE A 58 11.04 -19.51 -10.38
CA ILE A 58 10.21 -19.43 -9.19
C ILE A 58 10.94 -18.51 -8.22
N PHE A 59 10.33 -17.37 -7.91
CA PHE A 59 10.82 -16.41 -6.95
C PHE A 59 10.11 -16.63 -5.62
N ASP A 60 10.87 -17.04 -4.60
CA ASP A 60 10.39 -17.11 -3.22
C ASP A 60 10.85 -15.83 -2.52
N ILE A 61 9.91 -14.98 -2.12
CA ILE A 61 10.16 -13.65 -1.55
C ILE A 61 9.67 -13.63 -0.12
N GLU A 62 10.56 -13.37 0.84
CA GLU A 62 10.17 -13.07 2.22
C GLU A 62 9.56 -11.65 2.22
N CYS A 63 8.26 -11.57 2.49
CA CYS A 63 7.51 -10.31 2.38
C CYS A 63 7.79 -9.39 3.57
N PRO A 64 8.23 -8.14 3.36
CA PRO A 64 8.44 -7.19 4.45
C PRO A 64 7.14 -6.67 5.06
N ILE A 65 6.00 -6.88 4.38
CA ILE A 65 4.70 -6.31 4.78
C ILE A 65 3.92 -7.29 5.67
N CYS A 66 3.75 -8.55 5.21
CA CYS A 66 2.96 -9.54 5.97
C CYS A 66 3.82 -10.59 6.71
N GLY A 67 5.15 -10.58 6.52
CA GLY A 67 6.07 -11.53 7.15
C GLY A 67 6.10 -12.93 6.52
N GLU A 68 5.20 -13.24 5.58
CA GLU A 68 5.09 -14.53 4.94
C GLU A 68 5.99 -14.65 3.70
N THR A 69 6.30 -15.88 3.27
CA THR A 69 7.02 -16.12 2.02
C THR A 69 6.03 -16.36 0.89
N HIS A 70 6.10 -15.54 -0.15
CA HIS A 70 5.31 -15.69 -1.37
C HIS A 70 6.12 -16.28 -2.51
N SER A 71 5.51 -17.20 -3.27
CA SER A 71 6.15 -17.86 -4.41
C SER A 71 5.53 -17.40 -5.73
N PHE A 72 6.34 -16.81 -6.62
CA PHE A 72 5.91 -16.27 -7.90
C PHE A 72 6.54 -17.06 -9.07
N PRO A 73 5.77 -17.90 -9.77
CA PRO A 73 6.23 -18.54 -10.98
C PRO A 73 6.11 -17.60 -12.19
N ILE A 74 7.20 -17.45 -12.95
CA ILE A 74 7.21 -16.71 -14.21
C ILE A 74 7.96 -17.49 -15.27
N SER A 75 7.55 -17.45 -16.56
CA SER A 75 8.31 -18.06 -17.63
C SER A 75 9.67 -17.40 -17.82
N CYS A 76 10.69 -18.18 -18.20
CA CYS A 76 12.02 -17.60 -18.43
C CYS A 76 11.98 -16.52 -19.53
N SER A 77 11.23 -16.76 -20.61
CA SER A 77 11.02 -15.76 -21.66
C SER A 77 10.30 -14.53 -21.13
N GLY A 78 9.18 -14.68 -20.44
CA GLY A 78 8.40 -13.55 -19.89
C GLY A 78 9.16 -12.71 -18.88
N PHE A 79 10.14 -13.30 -18.17
CA PHE A 79 10.99 -12.54 -17.26
C PHE A 79 12.02 -11.68 -18.00
N TRP A 80 12.60 -12.19 -19.13
CA TRP A 80 13.65 -11.47 -19.85
C TRP A 80 13.12 -10.61 -20.99
N GLU A 81 12.02 -10.98 -21.64
CA GLU A 81 11.45 -10.24 -22.76
C GLU A 81 10.68 -9.00 -22.33
N LYS A 82 10.15 -8.99 -21.10
CA LYS A 82 9.49 -7.81 -20.56
C LYS A 82 10.51 -6.83 -20.02
N ASP A 83 10.37 -5.56 -20.38
CA ASP A 83 11.23 -4.48 -19.88
C ASP A 83 11.04 -4.31 -18.36
N PHE A 84 9.81 -4.44 -17.91
CA PHE A 84 9.46 -4.32 -16.49
C PHE A 84 8.65 -5.53 -16.00
N VAL A 85 9.00 -6.02 -14.80
CA VAL A 85 8.29 -7.09 -14.07
C VAL A 85 8.19 -6.69 -12.62
N SER A 86 7.00 -6.76 -12.02
CA SER A 86 6.81 -6.61 -10.57
C SER A 86 6.07 -7.81 -9.99
N PHE A 87 6.25 -8.02 -8.67
CA PHE A 87 5.49 -8.97 -7.89
C PHE A 87 4.90 -8.26 -6.68
N SER A 88 3.60 -8.47 -6.43
CA SER A 88 2.86 -7.84 -5.34
C SER A 88 2.55 -8.83 -4.23
N CYS A 89 2.51 -8.36 -3.00
CA CYS A 89 2.04 -9.14 -1.86
C CYS A 89 0.55 -9.48 -2.03
N PRO A 90 0.15 -10.77 -1.99
CA PRO A 90 -1.25 -11.15 -2.16
C PRO A 90 -2.18 -10.67 -1.03
N VAL A 91 -1.61 -10.24 0.10
CA VAL A 91 -2.38 -9.77 1.26
C VAL A 91 -2.65 -8.27 1.21
N SER A 92 -1.62 -7.48 0.83
CA SER A 92 -1.70 -6.01 0.83
C SER A 92 -1.78 -5.38 -0.55
N ASP A 93 -1.63 -6.19 -1.61
CA ASP A 93 -1.53 -5.78 -3.02
C ASP A 93 -0.36 -4.82 -3.34
N ASN A 94 0.49 -4.54 -2.35
CA ASN A 94 1.67 -3.71 -2.53
C ASN A 94 2.80 -4.47 -3.21
N GLU A 95 3.51 -3.80 -4.11
CA GLU A 95 4.63 -4.37 -4.85
C GLU A 95 5.85 -4.56 -3.93
N ILE A 96 6.44 -5.76 -3.97
CA ILE A 96 7.54 -6.19 -3.09
C ILE A 96 8.82 -6.54 -3.84
N PHE A 97 8.77 -6.66 -5.15
CA PHE A 97 9.90 -6.94 -6.02
C PHE A 97 9.69 -6.31 -7.39
N PHE A 98 10.79 -5.80 -7.96
CA PHE A 98 10.81 -5.17 -9.27
C PHE A 98 12.00 -5.68 -10.08
N LYS A 99 11.81 -5.86 -11.38
CA LYS A 99 12.87 -6.09 -12.38
C LYS A 99 12.65 -5.15 -13.54
N GLY A 100 13.70 -4.44 -13.94
CA GLY A 100 13.62 -3.50 -15.06
C GLY A 100 14.89 -2.68 -15.22
N GLU A 101 14.79 -1.60 -15.99
CA GLU A 101 15.80 -0.57 -16.02
C GLU A 101 15.76 0.24 -14.72
N ARG A 102 16.94 0.55 -14.18
CA ARG A 102 17.07 1.26 -12.89
C ARG A 102 16.26 2.53 -12.81
N GLY A 103 16.27 3.33 -13.88
CA GLY A 103 15.53 4.59 -13.93
C GLY A 103 14.00 4.41 -13.89
N GLU A 104 13.47 3.38 -14.54
CA GLU A 104 12.06 3.04 -14.53
C GLU A 104 11.62 2.51 -13.17
N ILE A 105 12.40 1.56 -12.59
CA ILE A 105 12.08 1.03 -11.25
C ILE A 105 12.03 2.15 -10.24
N ARG A 106 13.00 3.08 -10.27
CA ARG A 106 13.05 4.19 -9.33
C ARG A 106 11.80 5.06 -9.39
N LYS A 107 11.31 5.39 -10.58
CA LYS A 107 10.06 6.15 -10.76
C LYS A 107 8.87 5.41 -10.16
N VAL A 108 8.71 4.12 -10.46
CA VAL A 108 7.60 3.31 -9.93
C VAL A 108 7.65 3.22 -8.41
N VAL A 109 8.83 3.04 -7.83
CA VAL A 109 9.01 2.98 -6.36
C VAL A 109 8.67 4.34 -5.72
N GLU A 110 9.13 5.44 -6.30
CA GLU A 110 8.83 6.80 -5.83
C GLU A 110 7.32 7.08 -5.91
N GLU A 111 6.67 6.79 -7.04
CA GLU A 111 5.22 6.95 -7.24
C GLU A 111 4.40 6.07 -6.27
N THR A 112 4.86 4.84 -6.03
CA THR A 112 4.21 3.91 -5.08
C THR A 112 4.37 4.41 -3.65
N ALA A 113 5.56 4.90 -3.28
CA ALA A 113 5.82 5.47 -1.97
C ALA A 113 4.98 6.73 -1.69
N GLU A 114 4.84 7.61 -2.68
CA GLU A 114 3.99 8.81 -2.60
C GLU A 114 2.51 8.43 -2.43
N ARG A 115 2.03 7.46 -3.22
CA ARG A 115 0.66 6.96 -3.13
C ARG A 115 0.36 6.33 -1.77
N ASN A 116 1.28 5.53 -1.24
CA ASN A 116 1.13 4.90 0.06
C ASN A 116 1.15 5.94 1.18
N ARG A 117 2.02 6.97 1.08
CA ARG A 117 2.03 8.08 2.05
C ARG A 117 0.71 8.83 2.06
N ALA A 118 0.20 9.20 0.89
CA ALA A 118 -1.08 9.88 0.79
C ALA A 118 -2.25 9.05 1.32
N ALA A 119 -2.20 7.71 1.14
CA ALA A 119 -3.20 6.80 1.70
C ALA A 119 -3.15 6.74 3.23
N LEU A 120 -1.94 6.68 3.83
CA LEU A 120 -1.75 6.69 5.28
C LEU A 120 -2.19 8.03 5.89
N GLU A 121 -1.79 9.16 5.29
CA GLU A 121 -2.21 10.50 5.74
C GLU A 121 -3.74 10.64 5.73
N LYS A 122 -4.41 10.04 4.74
CA LYS A 122 -5.87 10.03 4.66
C LYS A 122 -6.51 9.13 5.71
N GLU A 123 -5.91 7.99 6.01
CA GLU A 123 -6.39 7.06 7.05
C GLU A 123 -6.25 7.68 8.44
N ASP A 124 -5.09 8.28 8.75
CA ASP A 124 -4.86 9.01 10.01
C ASP A 124 -5.88 10.15 10.18
N LEU A 125 -6.09 10.94 9.12
CA LEU A 125 -7.08 12.03 9.13
C LEU A 125 -8.50 11.52 9.36
N LEU A 126 -8.85 10.38 8.78
CA LEU A 126 -10.18 9.77 8.98
C LEU A 126 -10.37 9.32 10.43
N CYS A 127 -9.33 8.76 11.06
CA CYS A 127 -9.34 8.40 12.48
C CYS A 127 -9.55 9.63 13.36
N ASP A 128 -8.78 10.70 13.13
CA ASP A 128 -8.91 11.95 13.88
C ASP A 128 -10.32 12.58 13.76
N MET A 129 -10.87 12.58 12.54
CA MET A 129 -12.24 13.06 12.28
C MET A 129 -13.30 12.21 12.98
N LEU A 130 -13.12 10.88 13.01
CA LEU A 130 -14.03 9.97 13.70
C LEU A 130 -14.02 10.23 15.22
N GLU A 131 -12.82 10.37 15.81
CA GLU A 131 -12.69 10.65 17.25
C GLU A 131 -13.40 11.95 17.63
N GLU A 132 -13.22 13.02 16.86
CA GLU A 132 -13.88 14.30 17.12
C GLU A 132 -15.40 14.21 16.97
N LEU A 133 -15.90 13.57 15.91
CA LEU A 133 -17.33 13.39 15.70
C LEU A 133 -17.97 12.48 16.74
N TYR A 134 -17.28 11.47 17.26
CA TYR A 134 -17.77 10.68 18.38
C TYR A 134 -17.85 11.51 19.66
N ALA A 135 -16.85 12.35 19.95
CA ALA A 135 -16.88 13.27 21.09
C ALA A 135 -18.06 14.24 20.98
N MET A 136 -18.26 14.88 19.83
CA MET A 136 -19.39 15.78 19.58
C MET A 136 -20.74 15.05 19.72
N SER A 137 -20.83 13.81 19.25
CA SER A 137 -22.06 13.00 19.38
C SER A 137 -22.37 12.65 20.82
N ALA A 138 -21.36 12.37 21.64
CA ALA A 138 -21.50 12.08 23.05
C ALA A 138 -21.99 13.32 23.86
N GLU A 139 -21.69 14.52 23.38
CA GLU A 139 -22.11 15.79 23.94
C GLU A 139 -23.44 16.33 23.35
N ASP A 140 -24.14 15.53 22.53
CA ASP A 140 -25.38 15.93 21.84
C ASP A 140 -25.21 17.14 20.88
N LEU A 141 -24.00 17.42 20.43
CA LEU A 141 -23.68 18.51 19.50
C LEU A 141 -23.96 18.17 18.02
N ILE A 142 -24.22 16.90 17.72
CA ILE A 142 -24.67 16.47 16.39
C ILE A 142 -26.15 16.13 16.46
N TYR A 143 -26.97 16.82 15.67
CA TYR A 143 -28.42 16.59 15.68
C TYR A 143 -29.03 16.75 14.28
N CYS A 144 -30.20 16.17 14.12
CA CYS A 144 -30.96 16.25 12.88
C CYS A 144 -32.02 17.36 12.95
N SER A 145 -32.31 18.00 11.82
CA SER A 145 -33.39 18.98 11.67
C SER A 145 -34.76 18.43 12.07
N CYS A 146 -34.95 17.11 12.19
CA CYS A 146 -36.17 16.50 12.75
C CYS A 146 -36.22 16.51 14.29
N GLY A 147 -35.25 17.11 14.96
CA GLY A 147 -35.13 17.19 16.42
C GLY A 147 -34.50 15.95 17.09
N ASN A 148 -34.08 14.95 16.32
CA ASN A 148 -33.39 13.78 16.86
C ASN A 148 -31.92 14.07 17.13
N ARG A 149 -31.40 13.62 18.30
CA ARG A 149 -30.01 13.72 18.72
C ARG A 149 -29.26 12.39 18.63
N HIS A 150 -29.98 11.28 18.39
CA HIS A 150 -29.36 9.98 18.19
C HIS A 150 -28.92 9.83 16.73
N VAL A 151 -27.70 10.24 16.47
CA VAL A 151 -27.06 10.17 15.17
C VAL A 151 -26.03 9.04 15.20
N GLU A 152 -26.05 8.21 14.18
CA GLU A 152 -25.02 7.21 13.96
C GLU A 152 -23.88 7.82 13.17
N VAL A 153 -22.65 7.63 13.66
CA VAL A 153 -21.39 8.03 12.99
C VAL A 153 -20.75 6.77 12.43
N THR A 154 -20.53 6.72 11.14
CA THR A 154 -20.02 5.50 10.47
C THR A 154 -18.98 5.86 9.42
N ASP A 155 -17.87 5.13 9.38
CA ASP A 155 -16.92 5.18 8.27
C ASP A 155 -17.56 4.63 6.99
N CYS A 156 -17.41 5.34 5.86
CA CYS A 156 -17.86 4.92 4.54
C CYS A 156 -16.70 4.79 3.54
N GLY A 157 -15.46 4.70 4.03
CA GLY A 157 -14.23 4.48 3.24
C GLY A 157 -13.68 5.73 2.55
N SER A 158 -14.52 6.61 2.03
CA SER A 158 -14.12 7.90 1.46
C SER A 158 -14.29 9.09 2.42
N GLY A 159 -14.94 8.85 3.57
CA GLY A 159 -15.29 9.86 4.56
C GLY A 159 -16.17 9.26 5.64
N ILE A 160 -16.92 10.12 6.35
CA ILE A 160 -17.78 9.74 7.47
C ILE A 160 -19.23 10.06 7.14
N ALA A 161 -20.09 9.08 7.35
CA ALA A 161 -21.53 9.25 7.23
C ALA A 161 -22.15 9.49 8.61
N LEU A 162 -22.92 10.57 8.73
CA LEU A 162 -23.77 10.88 9.87
C LEU A 162 -25.21 10.52 9.50
N LEU A 163 -25.80 9.54 10.19
CA LEU A 163 -27.14 9.03 9.87
C LEU A 163 -28.11 9.26 11.01
N CYS A 164 -29.22 9.93 10.75
CA CYS A 164 -30.31 10.08 11.70
C CYS A 164 -31.16 8.82 11.76
N LYS A 165 -31.15 8.10 12.89
CA LYS A 165 -31.93 6.86 13.07
C LYS A 165 -33.45 7.08 13.11
N LYS A 166 -33.96 8.31 13.28
CA LYS A 166 -35.40 8.60 13.35
C LYS A 166 -36.00 8.85 11.96
N CYS A 167 -35.33 9.62 11.10
CA CYS A 167 -35.92 10.04 9.82
C CYS A 167 -35.12 9.56 8.59
N GLY A 168 -33.97 8.90 8.78
CA GLY A 168 -33.13 8.42 7.72
C GLY A 168 -32.33 9.50 6.97
N ALA A 169 -32.37 10.77 7.45
CA ALA A 169 -31.53 11.80 6.85
C ALA A 169 -30.05 11.50 7.08
N ALA A 170 -29.22 11.69 6.06
CA ALA A 170 -27.79 11.43 6.10
C ALA A 170 -27.01 12.65 5.63
N LYS A 171 -25.84 12.85 6.22
CA LYS A 171 -24.82 13.80 5.77
C LYS A 171 -23.49 13.06 5.65
N ILE A 172 -22.87 13.14 4.48
CA ILE A 172 -21.53 12.58 4.25
C ILE A 172 -20.53 13.73 4.34
N ILE A 173 -19.46 13.52 5.10
CA ILE A 173 -18.33 14.43 5.26
C ILE A 173 -17.12 13.72 4.69
N GLU A 174 -16.57 14.22 3.59
CA GLU A 174 -15.37 13.65 2.97
C GLU A 174 -14.14 13.85 3.87
N ALA A 175 -13.24 12.85 3.89
CA ALA A 175 -11.98 12.95 4.62
C ALA A 175 -11.04 13.95 3.93
N SER A 176 -11.01 15.18 4.43
CA SER A 176 -10.13 16.26 3.98
C SER A 176 -9.72 17.15 5.16
N ALA A 177 -8.53 17.75 5.06
CA ALA A 177 -8.02 18.67 6.09
C ALA A 177 -8.92 19.90 6.30
N GLU A 178 -9.65 20.32 5.26
CA GLU A 178 -10.62 21.41 5.33
C GLU A 178 -11.82 20.99 6.18
N ASN A 179 -12.45 19.86 5.86
CA ASN A 179 -13.59 19.34 6.61
C ASN A 179 -13.22 18.99 8.06
N TYR A 180 -12.01 18.49 8.32
CA TYR A 180 -11.53 18.25 9.69
C TYR A 180 -11.45 19.56 10.49
N ARG A 181 -10.91 20.62 9.91
CA ARG A 181 -10.88 21.94 10.54
C ARG A 181 -12.28 22.45 10.82
N ASP A 182 -13.18 22.33 9.84
CA ASP A 182 -14.57 22.75 9.99
C ASP A 182 -15.29 22.00 11.13
N ILE A 183 -15.00 20.70 11.30
CA ILE A 183 -15.52 19.90 12.43
C ILE A 183 -14.98 20.43 13.76
N CYS A 184 -13.67 20.65 13.88
CA CYS A 184 -13.03 21.13 15.12
C CYS A 184 -13.51 22.55 15.52
N GLU A 185 -13.84 23.39 14.54
CA GLU A 185 -14.34 24.76 14.76
C GLU A 185 -15.87 24.84 14.95
N ALA A 186 -16.58 23.77 14.62
CA ALA A 186 -18.04 23.77 14.66
C ALA A 186 -18.57 23.66 16.10
N ALA A 187 -19.39 24.60 16.52
CA ALA A 187 -20.11 24.53 17.80
C ALA A 187 -21.16 23.39 17.80
N SER A 188 -21.66 23.01 16.64
CA SER A 188 -22.61 21.89 16.45
C SER A 188 -22.76 21.55 14.99
N ILE A 189 -23.16 20.31 14.70
CA ILE A 189 -23.39 19.82 13.33
C ILE A 189 -24.88 19.47 13.16
N VAL A 190 -25.49 20.01 12.10
CA VAL A 190 -26.88 19.74 11.77
C VAL A 190 -27.00 18.87 10.54
N ILE A 191 -27.74 17.77 10.63
CA ILE A 191 -28.12 16.93 9.50
C ILE A 191 -29.43 17.45 8.94
N THR A 192 -29.42 17.87 7.70
CA THR A 192 -30.64 18.31 6.99
C THR A 192 -31.11 17.20 6.03
N ARG A 193 -32.41 17.20 5.73
CA ARG A 193 -33.01 16.25 4.78
C ARG A 193 -32.70 16.61 3.37
#